data_6014b00404647c5b96ef1986b6cb4293
#
_entry.id   6014b00404647c5b96ef1986b6cb4293
#
_cell.length_a   1.000
_cell.length_b   1.000
_cell.length_c   1.000
_cell.angle_alpha   90.00
_cell.angle_beta   90.00
_cell.angle_gamma   90.00
#
_symmetry.space_group_name_H-M   'P 1'
#
loop_
_entity.id
_entity.type
_entity.pdbx_description
1 polymer ?
#
loop_
_entity_poly.entity_id
_entity_poly.type
_entity_poly.pdbx_seq_one_letter_code
_entity_poly.pdbx_strand_id
1 'polypeptide(L)'
;AKSIDLFMPSVFPPETADTLEDLAARIGLPAGAVLDEIARFNAACVPGTFDHTAHDDCRTEGLAPPKSHWARPIDRPPFYAYSLRPGITFTYMGVRVDRDARVVMADGTTSPNVYAAGEIMAGNILGQGYLAGIGMTIGSVFGRIAGERAAAALANRPREAADA
;
A
#
# COMPACT_ATOMS: atom_id res chain seq x y z
N ALA A 1 26.53 5.57 -2.13
CA ALA A 1 25.23 5.13 -1.61
C ALA A 1 25.43 3.81 -0.88
N LYS A 2 25.28 3.78 0.43
CA LYS A 2 25.31 2.50 1.16
C LYS A 2 23.96 1.80 0.94
N SER A 3 24.05 0.76 0.15
CA SER A 3 23.10 -0.33 -0.05
C SER A 3 21.65 0.06 -0.20
N ILE A 4 21.25 0.26 -1.44
CA ILE A 4 19.85 0.22 -1.85
C ILE A 4 19.13 -1.03 -1.30
N ASP A 5 19.84 -2.14 -1.13
CA ASP A 5 19.38 -3.38 -0.50
C ASP A 5 18.89 -3.20 0.94
N LEU A 6 19.34 -2.17 1.65
CA LEU A 6 18.85 -1.85 2.99
C LEU A 6 17.47 -1.16 2.96
N PHE A 7 17.20 -0.40 1.89
CA PHE A 7 15.94 0.36 1.76
C PHE A 7 14.87 -0.39 0.96
N MET A 8 15.30 -1.24 0.03
CA MET A 8 14.40 -2.06 -0.79
C MET A 8 14.97 -3.48 -0.89
N PRO A 9 14.93 -4.27 0.19
CA PRO A 9 15.26 -5.68 0.12
C PRO A 9 14.23 -6.34 -0.80
N SER A 10 14.58 -6.50 -2.05
CA SER A 10 13.73 -7.11 -3.06
C SER A 10 13.95 -8.61 -3.08
N VAL A 11 12.87 -9.39 -3.13
CA VAL A 11 12.93 -10.83 -3.46
C VAL A 11 13.52 -11.00 -4.86
N PHE A 12 13.34 -9.99 -5.71
CA PHE A 12 13.93 -9.90 -7.04
C PHE A 12 14.93 -8.75 -7.04
N PRO A 13 16.25 -9.03 -7.15
CA PRO A 13 17.27 -8.00 -7.21
C PRO A 13 17.03 -7.11 -8.44
N PRO A 14 17.49 -5.83 -8.38
CA PRO A 14 17.38 -4.95 -9.53
C PRO A 14 18.34 -5.39 -10.63
N GLU A 15 17.97 -5.12 -11.87
CA GLU A 15 18.94 -5.09 -12.97
C GLU A 15 19.85 -3.87 -12.79
N THR A 16 21.15 -4.05 -13.05
CA THR A 16 22.15 -3.01 -12.81
C THR A 16 23.06 -2.87 -14.03
N ALA A 17 23.36 -1.64 -14.44
CA ALA A 17 24.30 -1.36 -15.51
C ALA A 17 25.03 -0.02 -15.31
N ASP A 18 26.17 0.15 -15.96
CA ASP A 18 26.94 1.39 -15.94
C ASP A 18 26.49 2.40 -17.00
N THR A 19 25.70 1.96 -18.00
CA THR A 19 25.06 2.81 -19.00
C THR A 19 23.55 2.60 -19.00
N LEU A 20 22.81 3.60 -19.46
CA LEU A 20 21.35 3.50 -19.58
C LEU A 20 20.95 2.60 -20.75
N GLU A 21 21.77 2.57 -21.81
CA GLU A 21 21.60 1.69 -22.96
C GLU A 21 21.70 0.21 -22.55
N ASP A 22 22.73 -0.14 -21.79
CA ASP A 22 22.91 -1.50 -21.28
C ASP A 22 21.78 -1.87 -20.31
N LEU A 23 21.35 -0.93 -19.46
CA LEU A 23 20.22 -1.15 -18.56
C LEU A 23 18.94 -1.43 -19.34
N ALA A 24 18.65 -0.62 -20.36
CA ALA A 24 17.48 -0.82 -21.23
C ALA A 24 17.50 -2.20 -21.91
N ALA A 25 18.67 -2.62 -22.40
CA ALA A 25 18.84 -3.94 -23.01
C ALA A 25 18.58 -5.07 -21.98
N ARG A 26 19.10 -4.96 -20.76
CA ARG A 26 18.90 -5.96 -19.70
C ARG A 26 17.43 -6.11 -19.29
N ILE A 27 16.69 -5.01 -19.23
CA ILE A 27 15.25 -5.03 -18.89
C ILE A 27 14.33 -5.29 -20.09
N GLY A 28 14.90 -5.48 -21.30
CA GLY A 28 14.14 -5.81 -22.50
C GLY A 28 13.29 -4.66 -23.04
N LEU A 29 13.68 -3.40 -22.79
CA LEU A 29 12.98 -2.21 -23.28
C LEU A 29 13.75 -1.55 -24.43
N PRO A 30 13.06 -0.87 -25.38
CA PRO A 30 13.71 -0.11 -26.44
C PRO A 30 14.60 1.00 -25.85
N ALA A 31 15.89 0.98 -26.13
CA ALA A 31 16.85 1.92 -25.55
C ALA A 31 16.47 3.39 -25.82
N GLY A 32 16.05 3.72 -27.03
CA GLY A 32 15.61 5.08 -27.37
C GLY A 32 14.49 5.58 -26.47
N ALA A 33 13.45 4.78 -26.25
CA ALA A 33 12.33 5.17 -25.39
C ALA A 33 12.76 5.37 -23.92
N VAL A 34 13.67 4.53 -23.41
CA VAL A 34 14.20 4.67 -22.05
C VAL A 34 15.03 5.94 -21.91
N LEU A 35 15.93 6.19 -22.86
CA LEU A 35 16.79 7.37 -22.87
C LEU A 35 15.98 8.67 -23.00
N ASP A 36 14.99 8.70 -23.89
CA ASP A 36 14.12 9.87 -24.08
C ASP A 36 13.32 10.19 -22.81
N GLU A 37 12.77 9.16 -22.14
CA GLU A 37 12.02 9.35 -20.90
C GLU A 37 12.91 9.85 -19.76
N ILE A 38 14.11 9.29 -19.61
CA ILE A 38 15.07 9.73 -18.60
C ILE A 38 15.56 11.15 -18.90
N ALA A 39 15.83 11.47 -20.17
CA ALA A 39 16.21 12.82 -20.56
C ALA A 39 15.11 13.85 -20.27
N ARG A 40 13.85 13.50 -20.56
CA ARG A 40 12.67 14.31 -20.23
C ARG A 40 12.53 14.53 -18.73
N PHE A 41 12.68 13.48 -17.93
CA PHE A 41 12.65 13.57 -16.47
C PHE A 41 13.80 14.45 -15.95
N ASN A 42 15.03 14.23 -16.42
CA ASN A 42 16.20 14.97 -15.98
C ASN A 42 16.07 16.47 -16.31
N ALA A 43 15.55 16.80 -17.49
CA ALA A 43 15.30 18.19 -17.90
C ALA A 43 14.23 18.88 -17.04
N ALA A 44 13.28 18.13 -16.52
CA ALA A 44 12.21 18.64 -15.65
C ALA A 44 12.64 18.82 -14.19
N CYS A 45 13.77 18.25 -13.75
CA CYS A 45 14.25 18.36 -12.39
C CYS A 45 14.64 19.80 -12.05
N VAL A 46 14.00 20.37 -11.05
CA VAL A 46 14.38 21.66 -10.46
C VAL A 46 15.36 21.38 -9.31
N PRO A 47 16.56 21.94 -9.36
CA PRO A 47 17.55 21.75 -8.30
C PRO A 47 17.05 22.26 -6.95
N GLY A 48 17.42 21.54 -5.89
CA GLY A 48 17.11 21.89 -4.52
C GLY A 48 18.11 21.25 -3.55
N THR A 49 17.87 21.42 -2.27
CA THR A 49 18.65 20.76 -1.21
C THR A 49 18.04 19.40 -0.90
N PHE A 50 18.66 18.34 -1.43
CA PHE A 50 18.14 16.97 -1.23
C PHE A 50 18.23 16.55 0.24
N ASP A 51 17.08 16.20 0.82
CA ASP A 51 16.96 15.62 2.17
C ASP A 51 15.95 14.46 2.14
N HIS A 52 16.45 13.24 2.28
CA HIS A 52 15.61 12.03 2.31
C HIS A 52 14.80 11.86 3.60
N THR A 53 15.05 12.66 4.62
CA THR A 53 14.39 12.58 5.94
C THR A 53 13.23 13.56 6.09
N ALA A 54 13.12 14.52 5.19
CA ALA A 54 12.10 15.57 5.19
C ALA A 54 11.52 15.76 3.78
N HIS A 55 10.41 16.47 3.67
CA HIS A 55 9.91 16.93 2.36
C HIS A 55 10.85 18.04 1.87
N ASP A 56 11.74 17.69 0.97
CA ASP A 56 12.71 18.60 0.39
C ASP A 56 12.11 19.46 -0.73
N ASP A 57 12.93 20.35 -1.32
CA ASP A 57 12.53 21.23 -2.41
C ASP A 57 12.96 20.73 -3.81
N CYS A 58 13.53 19.53 -3.89
CA CYS A 58 13.86 18.86 -5.15
C CYS A 58 12.59 18.34 -5.83
N ARG A 59 12.13 19.01 -6.86
CA ARG A 59 10.86 18.72 -7.55
C ARG A 59 11.03 18.64 -9.06
N THR A 60 9.98 18.28 -9.76
CA THR A 60 9.90 18.40 -11.22
C THR A 60 8.87 19.45 -11.62
N GLU A 61 9.14 20.14 -12.74
CA GLU A 61 8.19 21.05 -13.38
C GLU A 61 7.95 20.60 -14.83
N GLY A 62 6.70 20.77 -15.30
CA GLY A 62 6.32 20.44 -16.67
C GLY A 62 6.05 18.94 -16.94
N LEU A 63 6.02 18.09 -15.93
CA LEU A 63 5.61 16.69 -16.03
C LEU A 63 4.21 16.45 -15.48
N ALA A 64 3.54 15.44 -16.01
CA ALA A 64 2.27 14.94 -15.52
C ALA A 64 2.37 13.41 -15.29
N PRO A 65 2.27 12.92 -14.04
CA PRO A 65 2.18 13.69 -12.79
C PRO A 65 3.51 14.38 -12.43
N PRO A 66 3.46 15.51 -11.72
CA PRO A 66 4.69 16.13 -11.20
C PRO A 66 5.20 15.36 -9.98
N LYS A 67 6.52 15.39 -9.77
CA LYS A 67 7.15 14.90 -8.54
C LYS A 67 7.42 16.11 -7.63
N SER A 68 6.83 16.10 -6.43
CA SER A 68 6.88 17.26 -5.52
C SER A 68 8.12 17.33 -4.65
N HIS A 69 8.78 16.20 -4.35
CA HIS A 69 9.94 16.09 -3.49
C HIS A 69 10.90 15.02 -4.01
N TRP A 70 12.15 15.08 -3.57
CA TRP A 70 13.18 14.08 -3.85
C TRP A 70 13.43 13.83 -5.34
N ALA A 71 13.15 14.81 -6.18
CA ALA A 71 13.44 14.71 -7.60
C ALA A 71 14.92 14.99 -7.85
N ARG A 72 15.65 13.99 -8.33
CA ARG A 72 17.06 14.11 -8.70
C ARG A 72 17.27 13.57 -10.10
N PRO A 73 18.14 14.20 -10.90
CA PRO A 73 18.51 13.64 -12.19
C PRO A 73 19.06 12.22 -12.06
N ILE A 74 18.71 11.39 -13.03
CA ILE A 74 19.25 10.03 -13.21
C ILE A 74 20.44 10.18 -14.17
N ASP A 75 21.62 10.53 -13.62
CA ASP A 75 22.79 10.95 -14.39
C ASP A 75 24.11 10.30 -13.95
N ARG A 76 24.07 9.43 -12.90
CA ARG A 76 25.26 8.82 -12.31
C ARG A 76 25.15 7.31 -12.19
N PRO A 77 26.09 6.57 -12.78
CA PRO A 77 26.13 5.12 -12.62
C PRO A 77 26.58 4.73 -11.19
N PRO A 78 26.38 3.46 -10.78
CA PRO A 78 25.61 2.46 -11.53
C PRO A 78 24.10 2.78 -11.51
N PHE A 79 23.43 2.44 -12.64
CA PHE A 79 21.98 2.59 -12.78
C PHE A 79 21.28 1.31 -12.34
N TYR A 80 20.10 1.46 -11.73
CA TYR A 80 19.30 0.35 -11.22
C TYR A 80 17.88 0.38 -11.79
N ALA A 81 17.37 -0.76 -12.20
CA ALA A 81 15.98 -0.92 -12.63
C ALA A 81 15.27 -2.00 -11.79
N TYR A 82 14.18 -1.63 -11.15
CA TYR A 82 13.32 -2.54 -10.40
C TYR A 82 12.06 -2.85 -11.20
N SER A 83 11.74 -4.14 -11.33
CA SER A 83 10.48 -4.58 -11.93
C SER A 83 9.35 -4.38 -10.93
N LEU A 84 8.41 -3.50 -11.27
CA LEU A 84 7.24 -3.22 -10.45
C LEU A 84 5.98 -3.77 -11.12
N ARG A 85 5.04 -4.24 -10.32
CA ARG A 85 3.70 -4.63 -10.75
C ARG A 85 2.68 -3.94 -9.87
N PRO A 86 1.53 -3.53 -10.42
CA PRO A 86 0.42 -3.07 -9.60
C PRO A 86 -0.06 -4.20 -8.69
N GLY A 87 -0.41 -3.86 -7.47
CA GLY A 87 -0.96 -4.78 -6.49
C GLY A 87 -1.97 -4.07 -5.60
N ILE A 88 -2.89 -4.83 -5.02
CA ILE A 88 -3.84 -4.34 -4.04
C ILE A 88 -3.36 -4.83 -2.69
N THR A 89 -3.02 -3.90 -1.80
CA THR A 89 -2.56 -4.18 -0.44
C THR A 89 -3.57 -3.79 0.61
N PHE A 90 -4.59 -3.00 0.23
CA PHE A 90 -5.66 -2.57 1.11
C PHE A 90 -6.89 -2.18 0.29
N THR A 91 -8.08 -2.47 0.81
CA THR A 91 -9.35 -2.09 0.19
C THR A 91 -10.24 -1.33 1.17
N TYR A 92 -11.13 -0.48 0.62
CA TYR A 92 -12.13 0.26 1.39
C TYR A 92 -13.54 -0.31 1.20
N MET A 93 -13.66 -1.30 0.35
CA MET A 93 -14.90 -2.03 0.16
C MET A 93 -14.94 -3.24 1.09
N GLY A 94 -16.15 -3.65 1.43
CA GLY A 94 -16.36 -4.80 2.29
C GLY A 94 -17.74 -4.75 2.93
N VAL A 95 -17.89 -5.46 4.03
CA VAL A 95 -19.15 -5.51 4.74
C VAL A 95 -19.30 -4.33 5.70
N ARG A 96 -20.53 -3.83 5.85
CA ARG A 96 -20.87 -2.89 6.91
C ARG A 96 -21.05 -3.64 8.22
N VAL A 97 -20.53 -3.09 9.31
CA VAL A 97 -20.69 -3.63 10.66
C VAL A 97 -21.25 -2.58 11.61
N ASP A 98 -21.90 -3.03 12.66
CA ASP A 98 -22.29 -2.19 13.79
C ASP A 98 -21.14 -2.04 14.82
N ARG A 99 -21.40 -1.34 15.93
CA ARG A 99 -20.40 -1.12 16.98
C ARG A 99 -19.98 -2.39 17.72
N ASP A 100 -20.77 -3.45 17.60
CA ASP A 100 -20.50 -4.78 18.18
C ASP A 100 -19.83 -5.72 17.15
N ALA A 101 -19.35 -5.17 16.03
CA ALA A 101 -18.75 -5.90 14.90
C ALA A 101 -19.69 -6.89 14.21
N ARG A 102 -21.00 -6.79 14.40
CA ARG A 102 -21.98 -7.65 13.69
C ARG A 102 -22.20 -7.12 12.28
N VAL A 103 -22.27 -8.04 11.32
CA VAL A 103 -22.53 -7.69 9.92
C VAL A 103 -23.93 -7.12 9.77
N VAL A 104 -24.02 -5.97 9.10
CA VAL A 104 -25.29 -5.33 8.73
C VAL A 104 -25.72 -5.83 7.36
N MET A 105 -26.92 -6.41 7.32
CA MET A 105 -27.52 -6.97 6.12
C MET A 105 -28.05 -5.87 5.18
N ALA A 106 -28.40 -6.24 3.95
CA ALA A 106 -28.87 -5.30 2.94
C ALA A 106 -30.20 -4.59 3.33
N ASP A 107 -31.04 -5.21 4.13
CA ASP A 107 -32.28 -4.65 4.68
C ASP A 107 -32.06 -3.73 5.90
N GLY A 108 -30.81 -3.55 6.32
CA GLY A 108 -30.42 -2.74 7.46
C GLY A 108 -30.46 -3.46 8.81
N THR A 109 -30.90 -4.71 8.86
CA THR A 109 -30.84 -5.53 10.09
C THR A 109 -29.40 -5.98 10.37
N THR A 110 -29.09 -6.30 11.62
CA THR A 110 -27.80 -6.86 12.00
C THR A 110 -27.90 -8.40 12.10
N SER A 111 -26.89 -9.07 11.57
CA SER A 111 -26.80 -10.52 11.73
C SER A 111 -26.67 -10.90 13.21
N PRO A 112 -27.44 -11.88 13.70
CA PRO A 112 -27.34 -12.29 15.09
C PRO A 112 -26.08 -13.10 15.43
N ASN A 113 -25.39 -13.64 14.42
CA ASN A 113 -24.32 -14.61 14.60
C ASN A 113 -23.14 -14.48 13.63
N VAL A 114 -23.11 -13.44 12.78
CA VAL A 114 -22.00 -13.18 11.88
C VAL A 114 -21.32 -11.88 12.28
N TYR A 115 -20.02 -11.97 12.55
CA TYR A 115 -19.16 -10.87 12.91
C TYR A 115 -18.08 -10.69 11.85
N ALA A 116 -17.59 -9.47 11.66
CA ALA A 116 -16.50 -9.19 10.75
C ALA A 116 -15.51 -8.21 11.38
N ALA A 117 -14.22 -8.47 11.12
CA ALA A 117 -13.12 -7.64 11.61
C ALA A 117 -11.99 -7.60 10.58
N GLY A 118 -11.15 -6.57 10.65
CA GLY A 118 -10.01 -6.40 9.77
C GLY A 118 -10.39 -5.73 8.45
N GLU A 119 -9.63 -6.04 7.41
CA GLU A 119 -9.75 -5.34 6.12
C GLU A 119 -11.14 -5.50 5.48
N ILE A 120 -11.78 -6.63 5.67
CA ILE A 120 -13.14 -6.88 5.12
C ILE A 120 -14.19 -5.85 5.58
N MET A 121 -13.95 -5.14 6.69
CA MET A 121 -14.84 -4.10 7.19
C MET A 121 -14.19 -2.73 7.25
N ALA A 122 -12.99 -2.57 6.69
CA ALA A 122 -12.20 -1.36 6.82
C ALA A 122 -12.90 -0.09 6.28
N GLY A 123 -13.76 -0.20 5.28
CA GLY A 123 -14.56 0.89 4.73
C GLY A 123 -15.51 1.57 5.74
N ASN A 124 -15.79 0.94 6.89
CA ASN A 124 -16.55 1.58 7.99
C ASN A 124 -15.69 2.62 8.75
N ILE A 125 -14.38 2.54 8.64
CA ILE A 125 -13.43 3.36 9.40
C ILE A 125 -12.65 4.30 8.51
N LEU A 126 -12.20 3.82 7.34
CA LEU A 126 -11.36 4.57 6.42
C LEU A 126 -11.96 4.51 5.02
N GLY A 127 -12.31 5.68 4.46
CA GLY A 127 -12.94 5.77 3.13
C GLY A 127 -12.03 6.32 2.03
N GLN A 128 -10.90 6.93 2.39
CA GLN A 128 -10.00 7.55 1.43
C GLN A 128 -8.57 7.65 2.00
N GLY A 129 -7.58 7.52 1.12
CA GLY A 129 -6.17 7.56 1.48
C GLY A 129 -5.74 6.31 2.27
N TYR A 130 -4.49 6.26 2.68
CA TYR A 130 -3.94 5.18 3.49
C TYR A 130 -3.18 5.76 4.69
N LEU A 131 -3.43 5.19 5.86
CA LEU A 131 -2.71 5.52 7.07
C LEU A 131 -1.92 4.29 7.54
N ALA A 132 -0.61 4.41 7.66
CA ALA A 132 0.24 3.32 8.10
C ALA A 132 -0.20 2.76 9.47
N GLY A 133 -0.32 1.43 9.56
CA GLY A 133 -0.77 0.74 10.77
C GLY A 133 -2.29 0.65 10.94
N ILE A 134 -3.10 1.36 10.13
CA ILE A 134 -4.56 1.38 10.28
C ILE A 134 -5.18 -0.01 10.12
N GLY A 135 -4.69 -0.82 9.18
CA GLY A 135 -5.19 -2.17 8.96
C GLY A 135 -5.01 -3.07 10.20
N MET A 136 -3.84 -3.01 10.83
CA MET A 136 -3.58 -3.75 12.08
C MET A 136 -4.45 -3.23 13.23
N THR A 137 -4.64 -1.92 13.31
CA THR A 137 -5.50 -1.30 14.33
C THR A 137 -6.95 -1.74 14.18
N ILE A 138 -7.51 -1.68 12.96
CA ILE A 138 -8.87 -2.15 12.67
C ILE A 138 -9.00 -3.63 13.05
N GLY A 139 -8.05 -4.47 12.62
CA GLY A 139 -8.05 -5.90 12.90
C GLY A 139 -8.00 -6.21 14.40
N SER A 140 -7.14 -5.54 15.13
CA SER A 140 -6.97 -5.75 16.60
C SER A 140 -8.20 -5.29 17.39
N VAL A 141 -8.70 -4.09 17.10
CA VAL A 141 -9.84 -3.52 17.86
C VAL A 141 -11.12 -4.28 17.58
N PHE A 142 -11.49 -4.41 16.29
CA PHE A 142 -12.73 -5.08 15.93
C PHE A 142 -12.65 -6.60 16.10
N GLY A 143 -11.47 -7.22 15.97
CA GLY A 143 -11.26 -8.63 16.28
C GLY A 143 -11.54 -8.94 17.75
N ARG A 144 -11.06 -8.07 18.66
CA ARG A 144 -11.37 -8.17 20.10
C ARG A 144 -12.87 -8.01 20.36
N ILE A 145 -13.50 -6.97 19.80
CA ILE A 145 -14.94 -6.72 19.97
C ILE A 145 -15.75 -7.92 19.46
N ALA A 146 -15.45 -8.41 18.25
CA ALA A 146 -16.12 -9.57 17.66
C ALA A 146 -16.02 -10.82 18.54
N GLY A 147 -14.81 -11.10 19.07
CA GLY A 147 -14.58 -12.23 19.98
C GLY A 147 -15.36 -12.11 21.28
N GLU A 148 -15.33 -10.95 21.94
CA GLU A 148 -16.08 -10.68 23.17
C GLU A 148 -17.60 -10.83 22.96
N ARG A 149 -18.13 -10.29 21.86
CA ARG A 149 -19.56 -10.36 21.55
C ARG A 149 -20.02 -11.75 21.14
N ALA A 150 -19.21 -12.48 20.38
CA ALA A 150 -19.51 -13.86 20.02
C ALA A 150 -19.53 -14.78 21.27
N ALA A 151 -18.56 -14.62 22.18
CA ALA A 151 -18.52 -15.37 23.43
C ALA A 151 -19.75 -15.07 24.31
N ALA A 152 -20.11 -13.79 24.44
CA ALA A 152 -21.29 -13.39 25.20
C ALA A 152 -22.61 -13.95 24.61
N ALA A 153 -22.72 -13.95 23.27
CA ALA A 153 -23.87 -14.50 22.59
C ALA A 153 -24.01 -16.01 22.80
N LEU A 154 -22.91 -16.75 22.83
CA LEU A 154 -22.89 -18.18 23.14
C LEU A 154 -23.27 -18.48 24.58
N ALA A 155 -22.77 -17.68 25.54
CA ALA A 155 -23.07 -17.85 26.95
C ALA A 155 -24.56 -17.62 27.27
N ASN A 156 -25.23 -16.77 26.50
CA ASN A 156 -26.65 -16.45 26.65
C ASN A 156 -27.60 -17.35 25.83
N ARG A 157 -27.08 -18.31 25.06
CA ARG A 157 -27.92 -19.28 24.37
C ARG A 157 -28.56 -20.23 25.40
N PRO A 158 -29.88 -20.46 25.35
CA PRO A 158 -30.48 -21.54 26.08
C PRO A 158 -29.75 -22.84 25.69
N ARG A 159 -29.30 -23.60 26.69
CA ARG A 159 -28.84 -24.96 26.43
C ARG A 159 -30.09 -25.73 25.95
N GLU A 160 -30.20 -25.92 24.66
CA GLU A 160 -31.09 -26.95 24.15
C GLU A 160 -30.64 -28.26 24.82
N ALA A 161 -31.59 -28.92 25.47
CA ALA A 161 -31.36 -30.17 26.17
C ALA A 161 -30.73 -31.16 25.16
N ALA A 162 -29.49 -31.55 25.42
CA ALA A 162 -28.87 -32.69 24.80
C ALA A 162 -29.51 -33.95 25.41
N ASP A 163 -30.76 -34.23 24.99
CA ASP A 163 -31.45 -35.46 25.33
C ASP A 163 -32.55 -35.70 24.27
N ALA A 164 -32.17 -36.43 23.24
CA ALA A 164 -33.03 -37.35 22.51
C ALA A 164 -32.16 -38.29 21.69
#